data_03f0e209ddc06ce5815229a59793cf4a
#
_entry.id   03f0e209ddc06ce5815229a59793cf4a
#
_cell.length_a   1.000
_cell.length_b   1.000
_cell.length_c   1.000
_cell.angle_alpha   90.00
_cell.angle_beta   90.00
_cell.angle_gamma   90.00
#
_symmetry.space_group_name_H-M   'P 1'
#
loop_
_entity.id
_entity.type
_entity.pdbx_description
1 polymer ?
#
loop_
_entity_poly.entity_id
_entity_poly.type
_entity_poly.pdbx_seq_one_letter_code
_entity_poly.pdbx_strand_id
1 'polypeptide(L)'
;LESNLGQKVLGISTWQFVAAFLAILIGLVIKRIVIKYIEKKITALVEKTEAEGDDLLFESIIKPVNAFVMIGAIHVAAFLLVFNLANFPAVVIGKSYTIFLGIVIIWGVYRLVDVAAHYLDELVSHKDAGMKGQFVPLIKKALRIMVVIVGGLTILATIGVNITGLAALLSVGALAFSMGAKDSVANLVGTVNILSDRPYKVGDWITVGSGIDGDVEEIGFRSTKIRMF
;
A
#
# COMPACT_ATOMS: atom_id res chain seq x y z
N LEU A 1 39.55 -5.23 34.12
CA LEU A 1 38.46 -5.32 33.13
C LEU A 1 38.25 -4.01 32.36
N GLU A 2 38.56 -2.85 32.96
CA GLU A 2 38.41 -1.53 32.32
C GLU A 2 39.43 -1.25 31.17
N SER A 3 40.61 -1.86 31.19
CA SER A 3 41.68 -1.59 30.22
C SER A 3 41.41 -2.15 28.80
N ASN A 4 40.60 -3.17 28.65
CA ASN A 4 40.34 -3.83 27.37
C ASN A 4 39.15 -3.25 26.58
N LEU A 5 38.23 -2.56 27.24
CA LEU A 5 37.06 -1.95 26.62
C LEU A 5 37.39 -0.63 25.88
N GLY A 6 38.55 -0.04 26.15
CA GLY A 6 39.03 1.19 25.55
C GLY A 6 39.94 0.98 24.33
N GLN A 7 40.31 -0.26 23.99
CA GLN A 7 41.12 -0.52 22.79
C GLN A 7 40.37 -0.15 21.51
N LYS A 8 40.98 0.67 20.68
CA LYS A 8 40.41 1.09 19.38
C LYS A 8 40.88 0.14 18.29
N VAL A 9 39.98 -0.55 17.65
CA VAL A 9 40.22 -1.32 16.42
C VAL A 9 39.61 -0.53 15.27
N LEU A 10 40.43 -0.11 14.30
CA LEU A 10 39.99 0.76 13.20
C LEU A 10 39.37 2.10 13.63
N GLY A 11 39.73 2.63 14.78
CA GLY A 11 39.16 3.87 15.32
C GLY A 11 37.84 3.67 16.11
N ILE A 12 37.32 2.45 16.18
CA ILE A 12 36.07 2.07 16.87
C ILE A 12 36.42 1.41 18.20
N SER A 13 35.77 1.82 19.27
CA SER A 13 36.00 1.24 20.60
C SER A 13 35.36 -0.15 20.71
N THR A 14 36.00 -1.06 21.40
CA THR A 14 35.52 -2.46 21.57
C THR A 14 34.10 -2.53 22.12
N TRP A 15 33.72 -1.61 23.03
CA TRP A 15 32.36 -1.56 23.57
C TRP A 15 31.28 -1.26 22.49
N GLN A 16 31.63 -0.51 21.42
CA GLN A 16 30.69 -0.21 20.34
C GLN A 16 30.37 -1.45 19.49
N PHE A 17 31.33 -2.34 19.28
CA PHE A 17 31.09 -3.63 18.64
C PHE A 17 30.12 -4.49 19.47
N VAL A 18 30.34 -4.52 20.81
CA VAL A 18 29.44 -5.25 21.71
C VAL A 18 28.04 -4.64 21.71
N ALA A 19 27.95 -3.31 21.77
CA ALA A 19 26.66 -2.61 21.73
C ALA A 19 25.93 -2.81 20.38
N ALA A 20 26.63 -2.75 19.26
CA ALA A 20 26.05 -3.01 17.95
C ALA A 20 25.56 -4.46 17.81
N PHE A 21 26.34 -5.43 18.31
CA PHE A 21 25.92 -6.82 18.34
C PHE A 21 24.68 -7.04 19.21
N LEU A 22 24.66 -6.42 20.40
CA LEU A 22 23.47 -6.45 21.26
C LEU A 22 22.25 -5.79 20.61
N ALA A 23 22.42 -4.69 19.89
CA ALA A 23 21.33 -4.03 19.16
C ALA A 23 20.72 -4.97 18.12
N ILE A 24 21.54 -5.72 17.36
CA ILE A 24 21.04 -6.71 16.40
C ILE A 24 20.32 -7.85 17.12
N LEU A 25 20.86 -8.37 18.22
CA LEU A 25 20.19 -9.42 19.00
C LEU A 25 18.84 -8.95 19.56
N ILE A 26 18.79 -7.74 20.11
CA ILE A 26 17.54 -7.12 20.58
C ILE A 26 16.56 -6.97 19.42
N GLY A 27 17.02 -6.52 18.26
CA GLY A 27 16.21 -6.42 17.06
C GLY A 27 15.61 -7.77 16.62
N LEU A 28 16.37 -8.85 16.69
CA LEU A 28 15.90 -10.21 16.41
C LEU A 28 14.82 -10.67 17.42
N VAL A 29 14.99 -10.33 18.70
CA VAL A 29 13.99 -10.62 19.74
C VAL A 29 12.72 -9.82 19.51
N ILE A 30 12.85 -8.50 19.27
CA ILE A 30 11.72 -7.61 18.95
C ILE A 30 10.98 -8.12 17.72
N LYS A 31 11.70 -8.47 16.64
CA LYS A 31 11.13 -9.08 15.44
C LYS A 31 10.24 -10.27 15.79
N ARG A 32 10.74 -11.20 16.61
CA ARG A 32 10.01 -12.41 16.99
C ARG A 32 8.75 -12.09 17.81
N ILE A 33 8.84 -11.12 18.71
CA ILE A 33 7.70 -10.68 19.54
C ILE A 33 6.65 -10.00 18.67
N VAL A 34 7.05 -9.07 17.80
CA VAL A 34 6.16 -8.31 16.93
C VAL A 34 5.44 -9.25 15.96
N ILE A 35 6.17 -10.18 15.32
CA ILE A 35 5.56 -11.17 14.43
C ILE A 35 4.53 -12.00 15.18
N LYS A 36 4.89 -12.56 16.33
CA LYS A 36 3.98 -13.40 17.13
C LYS A 36 2.74 -12.63 17.60
N TYR A 37 2.89 -11.34 17.90
CA TYR A 37 1.77 -10.48 18.27
C TYR A 37 0.83 -10.21 17.08
N ILE A 38 1.40 -9.92 15.90
CA ILE A 38 0.65 -9.70 14.66
C ILE A 38 -0.06 -10.99 14.24
N GLU A 39 0.63 -12.13 14.26
CA GLU A 39 0.05 -13.44 14.00
C GLU A 39 -1.18 -13.66 14.87
N LYS A 40 -1.05 -13.53 16.18
CA LYS A 40 -2.16 -13.71 17.12
C LYS A 40 -3.34 -12.78 16.85
N LYS A 41 -3.07 -11.54 16.46
CA LYS A 41 -4.13 -10.54 16.15
C LYS A 41 -4.81 -10.85 14.82
N ILE A 42 -4.07 -11.22 13.80
CA ILE A 42 -4.61 -11.57 12.48
C ILE A 42 -5.43 -12.87 12.62
N THR A 43 -4.88 -13.93 13.23
CA THR A 43 -5.62 -15.18 13.44
C THR A 43 -6.93 -14.96 14.19
N ALA A 44 -6.94 -14.10 15.23
CA ALA A 44 -8.17 -13.78 15.97
C ALA A 44 -9.20 -12.97 15.16
N LEU A 45 -8.78 -12.26 14.11
CA LEU A 45 -9.67 -11.57 13.17
C LEU A 45 -10.21 -12.53 12.11
N VAL A 46 -9.36 -13.43 11.64
CA VAL A 46 -9.59 -14.44 10.62
C VAL A 46 -10.52 -15.55 11.09
N GLU A 47 -10.37 -16.04 12.33
CA GLU A 47 -11.29 -17.03 12.93
C GLU A 47 -12.76 -16.57 12.94
N LYS A 48 -13.01 -15.27 12.71
CA LYS A 48 -14.35 -14.69 12.57
C LYS A 48 -14.85 -14.58 11.13
N THR A 49 -14.00 -14.85 10.15
CA THR A 49 -14.29 -14.69 8.72
C THR A 49 -13.77 -15.93 7.99
N GLU A 50 -14.65 -16.72 7.38
CA GLU A 50 -14.31 -17.91 6.56
C GLU A 50 -13.75 -17.50 5.17
N ALA A 51 -12.82 -16.52 5.09
CA ALA A 51 -12.33 -16.00 3.83
C ALA A 51 -11.00 -16.66 3.42
N GLU A 52 -10.93 -17.19 2.20
CA GLU A 52 -9.72 -17.83 1.62
C GLU A 52 -8.53 -16.87 1.42
N GLY A 53 -8.69 -15.54 1.71
CA GLY A 53 -7.67 -14.51 1.53
C GLY A 53 -6.71 -14.28 2.69
N ASP A 54 -6.84 -15.04 3.76
CA ASP A 54 -6.19 -14.80 5.05
C ASP A 54 -4.67 -14.98 4.99
N ASP A 55 -4.19 -15.98 4.27
CA ASP A 55 -2.75 -16.21 4.06
C ASP A 55 -2.10 -15.07 3.28
N LEU A 56 -2.82 -14.49 2.32
CA LEU A 56 -2.32 -13.39 1.50
C LEU A 56 -2.20 -12.09 2.30
N LEU A 57 -3.18 -11.82 3.18
CA LEU A 57 -3.15 -10.71 4.15
C LEU A 57 -1.96 -10.84 5.10
N PHE A 58 -1.82 -12.04 5.67
CA PHE A 58 -0.76 -12.38 6.61
C PHE A 58 0.63 -12.18 5.99
N GLU A 59 0.88 -12.77 4.82
CA GLU A 59 2.14 -12.59 4.11
C GLU A 59 2.42 -11.15 3.70
N SER A 60 1.38 -10.42 3.31
CA SER A 60 1.52 -9.04 2.82
C SER A 60 1.89 -8.06 3.92
N ILE A 61 1.53 -8.32 5.17
CA ILE A 61 1.85 -7.50 6.33
C ILE A 61 3.15 -7.96 7.00
N ILE A 62 3.33 -9.25 7.23
CA ILE A 62 4.45 -9.77 8.00
C ILE A 62 5.79 -9.57 7.28
N LYS A 63 5.85 -9.76 5.97
CA LYS A 63 7.11 -9.60 5.23
C LYS A 63 7.66 -8.17 5.30
N PRO A 64 6.87 -7.08 5.05
CA PRO A 64 7.33 -5.72 5.24
C PRO A 64 7.66 -5.37 6.69
N VAL A 65 6.83 -5.79 7.65
CA VAL A 65 7.10 -5.55 9.09
C VAL A 65 8.41 -6.22 9.53
N ASN A 66 8.66 -7.42 9.04
CA ASN A 66 9.90 -8.14 9.30
C ASN A 66 11.12 -7.38 8.76
N ALA A 67 11.03 -6.89 7.53
CA ALA A 67 12.07 -6.07 6.93
C ALA A 67 12.27 -4.75 7.70
N PHE A 68 11.18 -4.10 8.10
CA PHE A 68 11.21 -2.86 8.88
C PHE A 68 11.98 -3.02 10.20
N VAL A 69 11.68 -4.05 10.99
CA VAL A 69 12.35 -4.31 12.27
C VAL A 69 13.83 -4.64 12.06
N MET A 70 14.15 -5.45 11.03
CA MET A 70 15.54 -5.80 10.72
C MET A 70 16.36 -4.62 10.26
N ILE A 71 15.82 -3.78 9.37
CA ILE A 71 16.48 -2.56 8.90
C ILE A 71 16.68 -1.60 10.06
N GLY A 72 15.70 -1.43 10.95
CA GLY A 72 15.83 -0.64 12.16
C GLY A 72 16.96 -1.13 13.08
N ALA A 73 17.03 -2.43 13.33
CA ALA A 73 18.09 -3.02 14.16
C ALA A 73 19.49 -2.84 13.55
N ILE A 74 19.63 -3.08 12.24
CA ILE A 74 20.89 -2.89 11.51
C ILE A 74 21.29 -1.41 11.54
N HIS A 75 20.33 -0.50 11.36
CA HIS A 75 20.60 0.94 11.40
C HIS A 75 21.08 1.41 12.75
N VAL A 76 20.44 0.97 13.86
CA VAL A 76 20.87 1.26 15.24
C VAL A 76 22.29 0.72 15.47
N ALA A 77 22.57 -0.50 15.02
CA ALA A 77 23.90 -1.09 15.12
C ALA A 77 24.95 -0.28 14.33
N ALA A 78 24.62 0.11 13.10
CA ALA A 78 25.50 0.95 12.28
C ALA A 78 25.73 2.33 12.91
N PHE A 79 24.68 2.95 13.46
CA PHE A 79 24.78 4.21 14.17
C PHE A 79 25.73 4.11 15.38
N LEU A 80 25.59 3.06 16.19
CA LEU A 80 26.47 2.82 17.35
C LEU A 80 27.92 2.63 16.97
N LEU A 81 28.20 1.96 15.85
CA LEU A 81 29.56 1.76 15.34
C LEU A 81 30.22 3.06 14.87
N VAL A 82 29.46 3.95 14.27
CA VAL A 82 29.98 5.15 13.58
C VAL A 82 29.91 6.40 14.44
N PHE A 83 29.15 6.36 15.55
CA PHE A 83 28.85 7.52 16.41
C PHE A 83 30.10 8.32 16.87
N ASN A 84 31.24 7.67 17.05
CA ASN A 84 32.50 8.29 17.46
C ASN A 84 33.56 8.44 16.36
N LEU A 85 33.24 8.07 15.10
CA LEU A 85 34.16 8.32 13.99
C LEU A 85 34.04 9.80 13.56
N ALA A 86 35.07 10.59 13.88
CA ALA A 86 35.11 12.05 13.67
C ALA A 86 34.89 12.49 12.21
N ASN A 87 35.06 11.59 11.25
CA ASN A 87 34.98 11.88 9.82
C ASN A 87 33.77 11.27 9.09
N PHE A 88 32.86 10.58 9.81
CA PHE A 88 31.69 10.00 9.14
C PHE A 88 30.46 10.89 9.35
N PRO A 89 29.88 11.44 8.28
CA PRO A 89 28.77 12.36 8.43
C PRO A 89 27.52 11.59 8.92
N ALA A 90 27.07 11.88 10.14
CA ALA A 90 25.83 11.33 10.73
C ALA A 90 24.60 11.53 9.79
N VAL A 91 24.66 12.55 8.94
CA VAL A 91 23.67 12.85 7.90
C VAL A 91 23.53 11.69 6.90
N VAL A 92 24.62 10.99 6.56
CA VAL A 92 24.57 9.86 5.61
C VAL A 92 23.79 8.69 6.22
N ILE A 93 24.02 8.42 7.51
CA ILE A 93 23.31 7.34 8.22
C ILE A 93 21.82 7.68 8.32
N GLY A 94 21.48 8.92 8.68
CA GLY A 94 20.08 9.36 8.77
C GLY A 94 19.35 9.28 7.42
N LYS A 95 19.99 9.75 6.34
CA LYS A 95 19.41 9.67 5.00
C LYS A 95 19.26 8.23 4.52
N SER A 96 20.26 7.38 4.71
CA SER A 96 20.18 5.97 4.32
C SER A 96 19.03 5.25 5.04
N TYR A 97 18.83 5.50 6.33
CA TYR A 97 17.71 4.97 7.07
C TYR A 97 16.36 5.38 6.48
N THR A 98 16.19 6.67 6.21
CA THR A 98 14.94 7.19 5.65
C THR A 98 14.65 6.58 4.27
N ILE A 99 15.69 6.38 3.45
CA ILE A 99 15.54 5.74 2.14
C ILE A 99 15.11 4.27 2.29
N PHE A 100 15.81 3.49 3.12
CA PHE A 100 15.46 2.08 3.34
C PHE A 100 14.07 1.92 3.96
N LEU A 101 13.73 2.79 4.90
CA LEU A 101 12.40 2.83 5.51
C LEU A 101 11.33 3.15 4.45
N GLY A 102 11.59 4.14 3.60
CA GLY A 102 10.71 4.48 2.48
C GLY A 102 10.49 3.31 1.52
N ILE A 103 11.57 2.60 1.15
CA ILE A 103 11.48 1.42 0.28
C ILE A 103 10.60 0.32 0.93
N VAL A 104 10.77 0.07 2.23
CA VAL A 104 9.98 -0.95 2.94
C VAL A 104 8.51 -0.56 3.01
N ILE A 105 8.21 0.72 3.25
CA ILE A 105 6.84 1.22 3.28
C ILE A 105 6.20 1.07 1.89
N ILE A 106 6.89 1.51 0.83
CA ILE A 106 6.40 1.40 -0.55
C ILE A 106 6.16 -0.07 -0.91
N TRP A 107 7.09 -0.95 -0.55
CA TRP A 107 6.93 -2.39 -0.75
C TRP A 107 5.74 -2.96 0.02
N GLY A 108 5.52 -2.52 1.26
CA GLY A 108 4.35 -2.89 2.05
C GLY A 108 3.05 -2.45 1.38
N VAL A 109 2.95 -1.17 0.97
CA VAL A 109 1.79 -0.64 0.24
C VAL A 109 1.58 -1.38 -1.08
N TYR A 110 2.65 -1.67 -1.82
CA TYR A 110 2.58 -2.44 -3.06
C TYR A 110 1.98 -3.84 -2.85
N ARG A 111 2.33 -4.51 -1.74
CA ARG A 111 1.75 -5.80 -1.38
C ARG A 111 0.29 -5.71 -0.92
N LEU A 112 -0.08 -4.62 -0.24
CA LEU A 112 -1.48 -4.38 0.15
C LEU A 112 -2.39 -4.22 -1.07
N VAL A 113 -1.86 -3.78 -2.22
CA VAL A 113 -2.63 -3.77 -3.48
C VAL A 113 -3.04 -5.19 -3.91
N ASP A 114 -2.22 -6.21 -3.62
CA ASP A 114 -2.57 -7.60 -3.93
C ASP A 114 -3.74 -8.08 -3.08
N VAL A 115 -3.72 -7.70 -1.81
CA VAL A 115 -4.79 -7.99 -0.85
C VAL A 115 -6.09 -7.31 -1.28
N ALA A 116 -6.03 -6.01 -1.57
CA ALA A 116 -7.19 -5.26 -2.03
C ALA A 116 -7.77 -5.85 -3.33
N ALA A 117 -6.90 -6.24 -4.27
CA ALA A 117 -7.33 -6.87 -5.52
C ALA A 117 -7.99 -8.23 -5.29
N HIS A 118 -7.50 -9.03 -4.33
CA HIS A 118 -8.08 -10.33 -4.00
C HIS A 118 -9.50 -10.16 -3.43
N TYR A 119 -9.69 -9.27 -2.46
CA TYR A 119 -11.03 -9.00 -1.93
C TYR A 119 -11.98 -8.39 -2.96
N LEU A 120 -11.49 -7.53 -3.85
CA LEU A 120 -12.30 -7.03 -4.97
C LEU A 120 -12.70 -8.17 -5.91
N ASP A 121 -11.81 -9.12 -6.19
CA ASP A 121 -12.09 -10.28 -7.04
C ASP A 121 -13.15 -11.18 -6.42
N GLU A 122 -13.12 -11.39 -5.13
CA GLU A 122 -14.11 -12.14 -4.37
C GLU A 122 -15.49 -11.46 -4.41
N LEU A 123 -15.55 -10.15 -4.13
CA LEU A 123 -16.79 -9.38 -4.18
C LEU A 123 -17.44 -9.37 -5.57
N VAL A 124 -16.65 -9.33 -6.63
CA VAL A 124 -17.12 -9.31 -8.02
C VAL A 124 -17.49 -10.72 -8.50
N SER A 125 -16.86 -11.78 -7.97
CA SER A 125 -17.13 -13.17 -8.40
C SER A 125 -18.56 -13.62 -8.17
N HIS A 126 -19.25 -13.03 -7.21
CA HIS A 126 -20.65 -13.36 -6.92
C HIS A 126 -21.64 -12.76 -7.92
N LYS A 127 -21.21 -11.85 -8.82
CA LYS A 127 -22.13 -11.09 -9.68
C LYS A 127 -21.95 -11.34 -11.19
N ASP A 128 -20.74 -11.48 -11.73
CA ASP A 128 -20.52 -11.67 -13.18
C ASP A 128 -19.13 -12.21 -13.51
N ALA A 129 -19.05 -13.37 -14.14
CA ALA A 129 -17.79 -14.01 -14.56
C ALA A 129 -16.99 -13.17 -15.59
N GLY A 130 -17.65 -12.33 -16.37
CA GLY A 130 -17.00 -11.47 -17.38
C GLY A 130 -16.23 -10.29 -16.79
N MET A 131 -16.67 -9.71 -15.68
CA MET A 131 -15.98 -8.61 -15.00
C MET A 131 -14.75 -9.07 -14.22
N LYS A 132 -14.76 -10.32 -13.74
CA LYS A 132 -13.67 -10.92 -12.96
C LYS A 132 -12.35 -10.97 -13.74
N GLY A 133 -12.38 -11.38 -15.00
CA GLY A 133 -11.17 -11.65 -15.78
C GLY A 133 -10.41 -10.42 -16.26
N GLN A 134 -11.03 -9.25 -16.35
CA GLN A 134 -10.44 -8.06 -16.98
C GLN A 134 -10.38 -6.83 -16.09
N PHE A 135 -11.38 -6.60 -15.25
CA PHE A 135 -11.51 -5.36 -14.49
C PHE A 135 -10.59 -5.32 -13.26
N VAL A 136 -10.55 -6.39 -12.46
CA VAL A 136 -9.71 -6.45 -11.25
C VAL A 136 -8.21 -6.38 -11.56
N PRO A 137 -7.68 -7.12 -12.58
CA PRO A 137 -6.28 -6.98 -12.98
C PRO A 137 -5.91 -5.58 -13.47
N LEU A 138 -6.84 -4.88 -14.14
CA LEU A 138 -6.63 -3.51 -14.59
C LEU A 138 -6.49 -2.54 -13.41
N ILE A 139 -7.40 -2.60 -12.45
CA ILE A 139 -7.33 -1.78 -11.22
C ILE A 139 -6.06 -2.08 -10.44
N LYS A 140 -5.73 -3.36 -10.24
CA LYS A 140 -4.50 -3.79 -9.58
C LYS A 140 -3.26 -3.18 -10.25
N LYS A 141 -3.18 -3.25 -11.58
CA LYS A 141 -2.06 -2.68 -12.34
C LYS A 141 -2.00 -1.15 -12.19
N ALA A 142 -3.13 -0.46 -12.26
CA ALA A 142 -3.20 0.99 -12.10
C ALA A 142 -2.75 1.42 -10.70
N LEU A 143 -3.24 0.76 -9.65
CA LEU A 143 -2.85 1.02 -8.26
C LEU A 143 -1.35 0.77 -8.02
N ARG A 144 -0.80 -0.31 -8.58
CA ARG A 144 0.64 -0.60 -8.48
C ARG A 144 1.50 0.46 -9.15
N ILE A 145 1.11 0.91 -10.35
CA ILE A 145 1.80 2.00 -11.05
C ILE A 145 1.77 3.27 -10.19
N MET A 146 0.61 3.62 -9.60
CA MET A 146 0.46 4.77 -8.73
C MET A 146 1.40 4.68 -7.50
N VAL A 147 1.43 3.52 -6.84
CA VAL A 147 2.32 3.28 -5.69
C VAL A 147 3.79 3.45 -6.08
N VAL A 148 4.21 2.93 -7.23
CA VAL A 148 5.59 3.03 -7.71
C VAL A 148 5.94 4.47 -8.07
N ILE A 149 5.05 5.22 -8.72
CA ILE A 149 5.29 6.61 -9.09
C ILE A 149 5.40 7.48 -7.83
N VAL A 150 4.40 7.43 -6.95
CA VAL A 150 4.37 8.26 -5.72
C VAL A 150 5.52 7.87 -4.79
N GLY A 151 5.75 6.57 -4.61
CA GLY A 151 6.84 6.06 -3.79
C GLY A 151 8.21 6.41 -4.34
N GLY A 152 8.42 6.28 -5.64
CA GLY A 152 9.65 6.65 -6.32
C GLY A 152 9.97 8.15 -6.17
N LEU A 153 8.97 9.02 -6.35
CA LEU A 153 9.12 10.47 -6.10
C LEU A 153 9.49 10.77 -4.65
N THR A 154 8.88 10.09 -3.70
CA THR A 154 9.18 10.26 -2.27
C THR A 154 10.64 9.90 -1.97
N ILE A 155 11.14 8.80 -2.53
CA ILE A 155 12.54 8.40 -2.39
C ILE A 155 13.47 9.44 -3.04
N LEU A 156 13.18 9.89 -4.25
CA LEU A 156 13.96 10.90 -4.94
C LEU A 156 14.06 12.21 -4.14
N ALA A 157 12.93 12.67 -3.58
CA ALA A 157 12.89 13.83 -2.71
C ALA A 157 13.78 13.64 -1.45
N THR A 158 13.76 12.45 -0.86
CA THR A 158 14.57 12.12 0.34
C THR A 158 16.07 12.17 0.05
N ILE A 159 16.48 11.76 -1.14
CA ILE A 159 17.90 11.85 -1.59
C ILE A 159 18.32 13.31 -1.82
N GLY A 160 17.35 14.21 -1.96
CA GLY A 160 17.59 15.64 -2.20
C GLY A 160 17.42 16.04 -3.67
N VAL A 161 16.87 15.17 -4.51
CA VAL A 161 16.52 15.50 -5.89
C VAL A 161 15.34 16.48 -5.88
N ASN A 162 15.47 17.57 -6.64
CA ASN A 162 14.34 18.48 -6.81
C ASN A 162 13.25 17.85 -7.67
N ILE A 163 12.18 17.40 -7.03
CA ILE A 163 11.04 16.74 -7.69
C ILE A 163 9.96 17.71 -8.18
N THR A 164 10.14 19.03 -8.01
CA THR A 164 9.09 20.03 -8.32
C THR A 164 8.63 19.96 -9.78
N GLY A 165 9.56 19.84 -10.71
CA GLY A 165 9.22 19.70 -12.13
C GLY A 165 8.49 18.39 -12.45
N LEU A 166 8.91 17.27 -11.83
CA LEU A 166 8.24 15.98 -11.99
C LEU A 166 6.84 15.99 -11.37
N ALA A 167 6.69 16.59 -10.19
CA ALA A 167 5.39 16.73 -9.53
C ALA A 167 4.44 17.62 -10.35
N ALA A 168 4.94 18.72 -10.93
CA ALA A 168 4.15 19.57 -11.83
C ALA A 168 3.69 18.80 -13.08
N LEU A 169 4.57 18.05 -13.72
CA LEU A 169 4.24 17.23 -14.88
C LEU A 169 3.17 16.18 -14.54
N LEU A 170 3.31 15.50 -13.40
CA LEU A 170 2.31 14.53 -12.93
C LEU A 170 0.97 15.19 -12.61
N SER A 171 0.98 16.40 -12.07
CA SER A 171 -0.24 17.17 -11.79
C SER A 171 -1.00 17.50 -13.08
N VAL A 172 -0.30 17.90 -14.13
CA VAL A 172 -0.90 18.14 -15.46
C VAL A 172 -1.45 16.83 -16.04
N GLY A 173 -0.69 15.74 -15.94
CA GLY A 173 -1.15 14.41 -16.37
C GLY A 173 -2.39 13.92 -15.60
N ALA A 174 -2.42 14.13 -14.29
CA ALA A 174 -3.57 13.79 -13.44
C ALA A 174 -4.80 14.63 -13.79
N LEU A 175 -4.62 15.92 -14.12
CA LEU A 175 -5.71 16.77 -14.58
C LEU A 175 -6.28 16.26 -15.92
N ALA A 176 -5.41 15.96 -16.88
CA ALA A 176 -5.83 15.42 -18.18
C ALA A 176 -6.58 14.08 -18.02
N PHE A 177 -6.07 13.19 -17.16
CA PHE A 177 -6.74 11.92 -16.82
C PHE A 177 -8.11 12.17 -16.16
N SER A 178 -8.18 13.10 -15.20
CA SER A 178 -9.43 13.46 -14.51
C SER A 178 -10.49 14.00 -15.49
N MET A 179 -10.08 14.83 -16.45
CA MET A 179 -10.99 15.32 -17.48
C MET A 179 -11.52 14.18 -18.37
N GLY A 180 -10.67 13.22 -18.73
CA GLY A 180 -11.09 12.04 -19.49
C GLY A 180 -11.99 11.09 -18.71
N ALA A 181 -11.80 10.99 -17.40
CA ALA A 181 -12.59 10.11 -16.52
C ALA A 181 -13.89 10.74 -16.00
N LYS A 182 -14.09 12.04 -16.18
CA LYS A 182 -15.20 12.82 -15.61
C LYS A 182 -16.56 12.18 -15.82
N ASP A 183 -16.88 11.81 -17.07
CA ASP A 183 -18.19 11.24 -17.41
C ASP A 183 -18.39 9.85 -16.78
N SER A 184 -17.32 9.05 -16.70
CA SER A 184 -17.39 7.75 -16.04
C SER A 184 -17.67 7.87 -14.55
N VAL A 185 -17.02 8.83 -13.88
CA VAL A 185 -17.25 9.12 -12.45
C VAL A 185 -18.66 9.69 -12.24
N ALA A 186 -19.11 10.60 -13.11
CA ALA A 186 -20.46 11.16 -13.05
C ALA A 186 -21.54 10.07 -13.17
N ASN A 187 -21.39 9.14 -14.11
CA ASN A 187 -22.31 8.02 -14.27
C ASN A 187 -22.29 7.09 -13.06
N LEU A 188 -21.12 6.80 -12.49
CA LEU A 188 -21.00 5.99 -11.26
C LEU A 188 -21.75 6.64 -10.07
N VAL A 189 -21.54 7.95 -9.87
CA VAL A 189 -22.24 8.73 -8.85
C VAL A 189 -23.76 8.73 -9.10
N GLY A 190 -24.17 8.88 -10.35
CA GLY A 190 -25.58 8.77 -10.74
C GLY A 190 -26.19 7.42 -10.36
N THR A 191 -25.47 6.33 -10.64
CA THR A 191 -25.92 4.97 -10.25
C THR A 191 -26.02 4.82 -8.73
N VAL A 192 -25.04 5.33 -7.97
CA VAL A 192 -25.08 5.32 -6.49
C VAL A 192 -26.30 6.10 -5.98
N ASN A 193 -26.60 7.26 -6.55
CA ASN A 193 -27.79 8.05 -6.20
C ASN A 193 -29.07 7.28 -6.47
N ILE A 194 -29.19 6.64 -7.64
CA ILE A 194 -30.38 5.82 -7.97
C ILE A 194 -30.56 4.67 -6.97
N LEU A 195 -29.49 3.99 -6.58
CA LEU A 195 -29.54 2.88 -5.63
C LEU A 195 -29.84 3.35 -4.20
N SER A 196 -29.39 4.56 -3.82
CA SER A 196 -29.63 5.14 -2.49
C SER A 196 -31.05 5.68 -2.35
N ASP A 197 -31.45 6.54 -3.28
CA ASP A 197 -32.73 7.26 -3.21
C ASP A 197 -33.88 6.44 -3.77
N ARG A 198 -33.56 5.44 -4.59
CA ARG A 198 -34.52 4.50 -5.22
C ARG A 198 -35.69 5.20 -5.90
N PRO A 199 -35.45 6.19 -6.79
CA PRO A 199 -36.52 6.83 -7.56
C PRO A 199 -37.26 5.85 -8.45
N TYR A 200 -36.59 4.77 -8.88
CA TYR A 200 -37.16 3.60 -9.55
C TYR A 200 -36.34 2.35 -9.19
N LYS A 201 -36.88 1.17 -9.42
CA LYS A 201 -36.26 -0.13 -9.13
C LYS A 201 -36.31 -1.01 -10.38
N VAL A 202 -35.55 -2.10 -10.38
CA VAL A 202 -35.67 -3.16 -11.36
C VAL A 202 -37.09 -3.71 -11.34
N GLY A 203 -37.76 -3.77 -12.49
CA GLY A 203 -39.15 -4.16 -12.67
C GLY A 203 -40.15 -3.00 -12.73
N ASP A 204 -39.73 -1.77 -12.45
CA ASP A 204 -40.61 -0.61 -12.57
C ASP A 204 -40.70 -0.17 -14.03
N TRP A 205 -41.90 0.26 -14.43
CA TRP A 205 -42.18 0.92 -15.68
C TRP A 205 -41.73 2.39 -15.61
N ILE A 206 -40.85 2.80 -16.48
CA ILE A 206 -40.37 4.19 -16.53
C ILE A 206 -40.45 4.76 -17.95
N THR A 207 -40.67 6.06 -18.00
CA THR A 207 -40.62 6.85 -19.26
C THR A 207 -39.39 7.75 -19.19
N VAL A 208 -38.50 7.67 -20.19
CA VAL A 208 -37.28 8.46 -20.27
C VAL A 208 -37.35 9.38 -21.51
N GLY A 209 -37.39 10.68 -21.23
CA GLY A 209 -37.46 11.68 -22.32
C GLY A 209 -38.74 11.56 -23.12
N SER A 210 -38.65 11.84 -24.44
CA SER A 210 -39.80 11.82 -25.35
C SER A 210 -39.80 10.55 -26.21
N GLY A 211 -40.00 9.37 -25.62
CA GLY A 211 -40.24 8.19 -26.45
C GLY A 211 -39.56 6.89 -26.10
N ILE A 212 -38.94 6.79 -24.93
CA ILE A 212 -38.42 5.53 -24.39
C ILE A 212 -39.26 5.14 -23.21
N ASP A 213 -40.14 4.17 -23.39
CA ASP A 213 -41.02 3.61 -22.36
C ASP A 213 -40.73 2.12 -22.18
N GLY A 214 -40.64 1.65 -20.95
CA GLY A 214 -40.44 0.23 -20.73
C GLY A 214 -40.12 -0.14 -19.29
N ASP A 215 -39.98 -1.44 -19.07
CA ASP A 215 -39.59 -2.01 -17.81
C ASP A 215 -38.08 -1.92 -17.59
N VAL A 216 -37.67 -1.50 -16.39
CA VAL A 216 -36.26 -1.50 -15.99
C VAL A 216 -35.78 -2.93 -15.81
N GLU A 217 -34.91 -3.40 -16.68
CA GLU A 217 -34.29 -4.74 -16.62
C GLU A 217 -33.10 -4.81 -15.66
N GLU A 218 -32.24 -3.79 -15.75
CA GLU A 218 -30.98 -3.77 -15.01
C GLU A 218 -30.54 -2.33 -14.74
N ILE A 219 -30.07 -2.06 -13.54
CA ILE A 219 -29.40 -0.81 -13.17
C ILE A 219 -27.90 -1.10 -13.09
N GLY A 220 -27.15 -0.77 -14.15
CA GLY A 220 -25.70 -0.96 -14.25
C GLY A 220 -24.92 0.26 -13.76
N PHE A 221 -23.58 0.13 -13.70
CA PHE A 221 -22.68 1.20 -13.25
C PHE A 221 -22.66 2.44 -14.14
N ARG A 222 -23.04 2.32 -15.39
CA ARG A 222 -22.97 3.40 -16.38
C ARG A 222 -24.29 3.66 -17.08
N SER A 223 -25.18 2.70 -17.11
CA SER A 223 -26.43 2.77 -17.88
C SER A 223 -27.50 1.89 -17.22
N THR A 224 -28.74 2.28 -17.38
CA THR A 224 -29.91 1.48 -17.03
C THR A 224 -30.43 0.82 -18.32
N LYS A 225 -30.65 -0.48 -18.31
CA LYS A 225 -31.29 -1.22 -19.41
C LYS A 225 -32.79 -1.17 -19.25
N ILE A 226 -33.46 -0.79 -20.30
CA ILE A 226 -34.92 -0.70 -20.38
C ILE A 226 -35.39 -1.64 -21.46
N ARG A 227 -36.33 -2.52 -21.18
CA ARG A 227 -37.00 -3.37 -22.15
C ARG A 227 -38.22 -2.64 -22.67
N MET A 228 -38.16 -2.24 -23.90
CA MET A 228 -39.30 -1.71 -24.65
C MET A 228 -40.19 -2.85 -25.15
N PHE A 229 -41.44 -2.55 -25.53
CA PHE A 229 -42.34 -3.49 -26.20
C PHE A 229 -41.84 -3.91 -27.55
#